data_5a323fe345a18beb4bb8b20661f10427
#
_entry.id   5a323fe345a18beb4bb8b20661f10427
#
_cell.length_a   1.000
_cell.length_b   1.000
_cell.length_c   1.000
_cell.angle_alpha   90.00
_cell.angle_beta   90.00
_cell.angle_gamma   90.00
#
_symmetry.space_group_name_H-M   'P 1'
#
loop_
_entity.id
_entity.type
_entity.pdbx_description
1 polymer ?
#
loop_
_entity_poly.entity_id
_entity_poly.type
_entity_poly.pdbx_seq_one_letter_code
_entity_poly.pdbx_strand_id
1 'polypeptide(L)'
;TLLASSAASDVYKRQRQDCLRSLKETGYQVGTGFMVGSPYQTPENLADDMLFLKEINPQMVGIGPFIPHHDTPFAKEPAGPLELTLFMLGLIRLLLPKALLPATTALGTIAPDGREQGILAGANVVMPNLSPASVREKYLLYDNKLCTGSEAAESLEDLRQRMKRIGYRVAVSRGDSLNM
;
A
#
# COMPACT_ATOMS: atom_id res chain seq x y z
N THR A 1 -18.92 7.79 25.01
CA THR A 1 -17.73 6.98 24.74
C THR A 1 -17.38 7.01 23.24
N LEU A 2 -18.38 6.92 22.34
CA LEU A 2 -18.18 6.97 20.88
C LEU A 2 -17.62 8.33 20.40
N LEU A 3 -18.08 9.46 20.96
CA LEU A 3 -17.60 10.80 20.63
C LEU A 3 -16.14 11.03 21.04
N ALA A 4 -15.72 10.48 22.18
CA ALA A 4 -14.32 10.55 22.61
C ALA A 4 -13.39 9.71 21.71
N SER A 5 -13.87 8.57 21.18
CA SER A 5 -13.13 7.73 20.24
C SER A 5 -12.93 8.42 18.89
N SER A 6 -13.95 9.10 18.35
CA SER A 6 -13.82 9.85 17.09
C SER A 6 -12.86 11.02 17.22
N ALA A 7 -12.94 11.80 18.29
CA ALA A 7 -12.05 12.93 18.56
C ALA A 7 -10.59 12.48 18.69
N ALA A 8 -10.32 11.36 19.36
CA ALA A 8 -8.97 10.79 19.45
C ALA A 8 -8.46 10.36 18.08
N SER A 9 -9.29 9.72 17.25
CA SER A 9 -8.94 9.33 15.88
C SER A 9 -8.58 10.56 15.02
N ASP A 10 -9.35 11.65 15.12
CA ASP A 10 -9.09 12.89 14.39
C ASP A 10 -7.80 13.59 14.83
N VAL A 11 -7.48 13.53 16.12
CA VAL A 11 -6.20 14.05 16.64
C VAL A 11 -5.02 13.27 16.06
N TYR A 12 -5.08 11.94 16.06
CA TYR A 12 -4.02 11.10 15.48
C TYR A 12 -3.87 11.34 13.98
N LYS A 13 -4.96 11.45 13.22
CA LYS A 13 -4.94 11.75 11.79
C LYS A 13 -4.21 13.07 11.53
N ARG A 14 -4.56 14.14 12.26
CA ARG A 14 -3.92 15.46 12.14
C ARG A 14 -2.43 15.42 12.50
N GLN A 15 -2.06 14.79 13.60
CA GLN A 15 -0.65 14.67 14.00
C GLN A 15 0.20 13.97 12.93
N ARG A 16 -0.32 12.91 12.30
CA ARG A 16 0.37 12.22 11.20
C ARG A 16 0.50 13.11 9.97
N GLN A 17 -0.54 13.85 9.62
CA GLN A 17 -0.51 14.79 8.50
C GLN A 17 0.51 15.93 8.74
N ASP A 18 0.56 16.49 9.95
CA ASP A 18 1.50 17.55 10.33
C ASP A 18 2.94 17.02 10.32
N CYS A 19 3.17 15.79 10.78
CA CYS A 19 4.48 15.15 10.69
C CYS A 19 4.93 14.99 9.22
N LEU A 20 4.04 14.62 8.30
CA LEU A 20 4.36 14.51 6.87
C LEU A 20 4.72 15.89 6.26
N ARG A 21 4.01 16.96 6.65
CA ARG A 21 4.34 18.34 6.22
C ARG A 21 5.72 18.74 6.71
N SER A 22 6.00 18.54 7.99
CA SER A 22 7.30 18.86 8.61
C SER A 22 8.46 18.09 7.96
N LEU A 23 8.27 16.80 7.68
CA LEU A 23 9.28 16.00 6.95
C LEU A 23 9.55 16.58 5.56
N LYS A 24 8.51 16.98 4.84
CA LYS A 24 8.65 17.58 3.52
C LYS A 24 9.37 18.92 3.57
N GLU A 25 9.02 19.78 4.52
CA GLU A 25 9.68 21.09 4.75
C GLU A 25 11.18 20.94 5.07
N THR A 26 11.56 19.84 5.72
CA THR A 26 12.98 19.53 6.03
C THR A 26 13.70 18.80 4.87
N GLY A 27 13.06 18.65 3.71
CA GLY A 27 13.68 18.12 2.49
C GLY A 27 13.68 16.59 2.36
N TYR A 28 12.92 15.87 3.18
CA TYR A 28 12.78 14.41 3.02
C TYR A 28 11.92 14.05 1.82
N GLN A 29 12.22 12.91 1.19
CA GLN A 29 11.27 12.22 0.32
C GLN A 29 10.19 11.59 1.20
N VAL A 30 8.95 12.03 1.00
CA VAL A 30 7.83 11.64 1.86
C VAL A 30 7.02 10.53 1.21
N GLY A 31 6.74 9.48 1.99
CA GLY A 31 5.77 8.44 1.63
C GLY A 31 4.56 8.50 2.55
N THR A 32 3.38 8.31 1.99
CA THR A 32 2.12 8.20 2.73
C THR A 32 1.19 7.20 2.07
N GLY A 33 -0.01 7.02 2.60
CA GLY A 33 -1.02 6.12 2.04
C GLY A 33 -2.14 5.82 3.02
N PHE A 34 -3.04 4.95 2.58
CA PHE A 34 -4.19 4.53 3.36
C PHE A 34 -4.61 3.09 3.01
N MET A 35 -5.40 2.47 3.88
CA MET A 35 -6.05 1.19 3.60
C MET A 35 -7.36 1.43 2.86
N VAL A 36 -7.68 0.53 1.92
CA VAL A 36 -8.90 0.57 1.11
C VAL A 36 -9.87 -0.50 1.60
N GLY A 37 -11.12 -0.11 1.83
CA GLY A 37 -12.16 -1.02 2.30
C GLY A 37 -12.03 -1.38 3.78
N SER A 38 -11.46 -0.48 4.60
CA SER A 38 -11.47 -0.64 6.05
C SER A 38 -12.91 -0.60 6.59
N PRO A 39 -13.21 -1.30 7.71
CA PRO A 39 -14.51 -1.21 8.34
C PRO A 39 -14.95 0.25 8.54
N TYR A 40 -16.19 0.55 8.20
CA TYR A 40 -16.81 1.90 8.30
C TYR A 40 -16.21 2.97 7.37
N GLN A 41 -15.28 2.62 6.46
CA GLN A 41 -14.76 3.57 5.48
C GLN A 41 -15.84 3.94 4.46
N THR A 42 -16.04 5.24 4.24
CA THR A 42 -17.01 5.77 3.26
C THR A 42 -16.31 6.31 2.02
N PRO A 43 -17.03 6.52 0.89
CA PRO A 43 -16.47 7.19 -0.27
C PRO A 43 -15.92 8.59 0.03
N GLU A 44 -16.54 9.32 0.96
CA GLU A 44 -16.08 10.65 1.40
C GLU A 44 -14.72 10.56 2.09
N ASN A 45 -14.49 9.52 2.91
CA ASN A 45 -13.18 9.30 3.54
C ASN A 45 -12.09 9.05 2.48
N LEU A 46 -12.39 8.26 1.44
CA LEU A 46 -11.48 8.04 0.32
C LEU A 46 -11.22 9.33 -0.47
N ALA A 47 -12.24 10.15 -0.68
CA ALA A 47 -12.11 11.44 -1.35
C ALA A 47 -11.23 12.41 -0.53
N ASP A 48 -11.42 12.48 0.79
CA ASP A 48 -10.57 13.29 1.68
C ASP A 48 -9.10 12.84 1.65
N ASP A 49 -8.86 11.53 1.64
CA ASP A 49 -7.51 10.99 1.51
C ASP A 49 -6.88 11.34 0.15
N MET A 50 -7.65 11.33 -0.93
CA MET A 50 -7.19 11.77 -2.26
C MET A 50 -6.89 13.26 -2.30
N LEU A 51 -7.71 14.12 -1.66
CA LEU A 51 -7.45 15.55 -1.56
C LEU A 51 -6.17 15.83 -0.77
N PHE A 52 -5.96 15.11 0.33
CA PHE A 52 -4.71 15.21 1.10
C PHE A 52 -3.49 14.76 0.29
N LEU A 53 -3.59 13.67 -0.49
CA LEU A 53 -2.51 13.26 -1.39
C LEU A 53 -2.18 14.33 -2.41
N LYS A 54 -3.19 15.00 -2.97
CA LYS A 54 -2.99 16.12 -3.90
C LYS A 54 -2.28 17.30 -3.22
N GLU A 55 -2.67 17.64 -2.00
CA GLU A 55 -2.05 18.73 -1.21
C GLU A 55 -0.60 18.44 -0.90
N ILE A 56 -0.32 17.25 -0.31
CA ILE A 56 1.03 16.92 0.14
C ILE A 56 1.96 16.54 -1.00
N ASN A 57 1.45 16.08 -2.16
CA ASN A 57 2.22 15.64 -3.33
C ASN A 57 3.43 14.77 -2.92
N PRO A 58 3.21 13.58 -2.36
CA PRO A 58 4.29 12.75 -1.82
C PRO A 58 5.07 12.05 -2.95
N GLN A 59 6.29 11.64 -2.65
CA GLN A 59 7.12 10.86 -3.58
C GLN A 59 6.65 9.40 -3.72
N MET A 60 6.04 8.87 -2.66
CA MET A 60 5.49 7.50 -2.66
C MET A 60 4.10 7.47 -2.04
N VAL A 61 3.19 6.71 -2.64
CA VAL A 61 1.86 6.44 -2.08
C VAL A 61 1.63 4.93 -2.00
N GLY A 62 1.55 4.42 -0.79
CA GLY A 62 1.25 3.01 -0.52
C GLY A 62 -0.21 2.82 -0.17
N ILE A 63 -0.98 2.18 -1.03
CA ILE A 63 -2.32 1.73 -0.70
C ILE A 63 -2.45 0.22 -0.85
N GLY A 64 -3.38 -0.36 -0.13
CA GLY A 64 -3.70 -1.78 -0.23
C GLY A 64 -5.05 -2.07 0.38
N PRO A 65 -5.65 -3.22 0.06
CA PRO A 65 -6.90 -3.63 0.67
C PRO A 65 -6.71 -3.84 2.17
N PHE A 66 -7.73 -3.50 2.95
CA PHE A 66 -7.80 -3.93 4.34
C PHE A 66 -7.83 -5.46 4.39
N ILE A 67 -7.05 -6.05 5.28
CA ILE A 67 -7.09 -7.48 5.59
C ILE A 67 -7.16 -7.61 7.11
N PRO A 68 -8.15 -8.33 7.65
CA PRO A 68 -8.31 -8.50 9.09
C PRO A 68 -7.14 -9.27 9.72
N HIS A 69 -6.95 -9.08 11.00
CA HIS A 69 -6.06 -9.90 11.84
C HIS A 69 -6.84 -10.43 13.04
N HIS A 70 -6.66 -11.69 13.35
CA HIS A 70 -7.41 -12.39 14.42
C HIS A 70 -7.28 -11.76 15.81
N ASP A 71 -6.18 -11.06 16.11
CA ASP A 71 -5.93 -10.37 17.37
C ASP A 71 -6.48 -8.93 17.42
N THR A 72 -7.32 -8.54 16.45
CA THR A 72 -7.87 -7.19 16.39
C THR A 72 -9.39 -7.19 16.58
N PRO A 73 -9.99 -6.06 17.00
CA PRO A 73 -11.44 -5.91 17.04
C PRO A 73 -12.13 -6.18 15.70
N PHE A 74 -11.42 -6.08 14.59
CA PHE A 74 -11.90 -6.29 13.22
C PHE A 74 -11.67 -7.70 12.67
N ALA A 75 -11.35 -8.67 13.51
CA ALA A 75 -11.05 -10.06 13.12
C ALA A 75 -12.15 -10.73 12.28
N LYS A 76 -13.41 -10.29 12.44
CA LYS A 76 -14.56 -10.85 11.75
C LYS A 76 -15.05 -10.01 10.57
N GLU A 77 -14.40 -8.88 10.32
CA GLU A 77 -14.78 -8.01 9.22
C GLU A 77 -14.26 -8.56 7.89
N PRO A 78 -14.97 -8.32 6.77
CA PRO A 78 -14.51 -8.76 5.47
C PRO A 78 -13.25 -7.98 5.04
N ALA A 79 -12.42 -8.62 4.22
CA ALA A 79 -11.31 -7.93 3.56
C ALA A 79 -11.82 -6.86 2.58
N GLY A 80 -11.04 -5.80 2.39
CA GLY A 80 -11.34 -4.75 1.42
C GLY A 80 -11.36 -5.30 -0.01
N PRO A 81 -12.28 -4.80 -0.89
CA PRO A 81 -12.43 -5.29 -2.25
C PRO A 81 -11.19 -5.02 -3.11
N LEU A 82 -10.80 -6.02 -3.91
CA LEU A 82 -9.72 -5.90 -4.89
C LEU A 82 -10.01 -4.78 -5.89
N GLU A 83 -11.20 -4.81 -6.50
CA GLU A 83 -11.60 -3.87 -7.55
C GLU A 83 -11.55 -2.42 -7.07
N LEU A 84 -12.00 -2.15 -5.85
CA LEU A 84 -11.92 -0.82 -5.27
C LEU A 84 -10.47 -0.37 -5.09
N THR A 85 -9.59 -1.28 -4.65
CA THR A 85 -8.16 -0.96 -4.49
C THR A 85 -7.50 -0.68 -5.85
N LEU A 86 -7.81 -1.47 -6.88
CA LEU A 86 -7.31 -1.24 -8.24
C LEU A 86 -7.83 0.08 -8.82
N PHE A 87 -9.10 0.40 -8.61
CA PHE A 87 -9.69 1.67 -9.00
C PHE A 87 -8.97 2.86 -8.33
N MET A 88 -8.73 2.78 -7.01
CA MET A 88 -8.00 3.81 -6.28
C MET A 88 -6.54 3.94 -6.75
N LEU A 89 -5.86 2.84 -7.09
CA LEU A 89 -4.52 2.90 -7.70
C LEU A 89 -4.54 3.67 -9.02
N GLY A 90 -5.51 3.41 -9.89
CA GLY A 90 -5.70 4.13 -11.14
C GLY A 90 -5.94 5.63 -10.92
N LEU A 91 -6.81 5.99 -9.99
CA LEU A 91 -7.07 7.40 -9.64
C LEU A 91 -5.82 8.10 -9.10
N ILE A 92 -5.06 7.45 -8.21
CA ILE A 92 -3.81 8.00 -7.67
C ILE A 92 -2.79 8.18 -8.80
N ARG A 93 -2.67 7.24 -9.73
CA ARG A 93 -1.76 7.37 -10.89
C ARG A 93 -2.12 8.57 -11.76
N LEU A 94 -3.41 8.81 -11.99
CA LEU A 94 -3.87 9.98 -12.74
C LEU A 94 -3.61 11.30 -11.98
N LEU A 95 -3.83 11.28 -10.66
CA LEU A 95 -3.63 12.45 -9.79
C LEU A 95 -2.14 12.79 -9.60
N LEU A 96 -1.29 11.77 -9.43
CA LEU A 96 0.14 11.86 -9.14
C LEU A 96 0.96 11.03 -10.14
N PRO A 97 1.12 11.50 -11.40
CA PRO A 97 1.69 10.70 -12.48
C PRO A 97 3.13 10.21 -12.24
N LYS A 98 3.88 10.93 -11.41
CA LYS A 98 5.29 10.62 -11.13
C LYS A 98 5.53 9.89 -9.81
N ALA A 99 4.51 9.72 -8.98
CA ALA A 99 4.66 9.06 -7.68
C ALA A 99 5.04 7.59 -7.80
N LEU A 100 5.80 7.10 -6.83
CA LEU A 100 6.05 5.69 -6.64
C LEU A 100 4.81 5.05 -6.02
N LEU A 101 4.19 4.08 -6.70
CA LEU A 101 3.00 3.37 -6.26
C LEU A 101 3.31 1.87 -6.14
N PRO A 102 3.42 1.33 -4.93
CA PRO A 102 3.64 -0.09 -4.74
C PRO A 102 2.40 -0.94 -5.08
N ALA A 103 2.59 -2.02 -5.85
CA ALA A 103 1.70 -3.16 -5.85
C ALA A 103 1.99 -3.97 -4.59
N THR A 104 1.19 -3.75 -3.55
CA THR A 104 1.47 -4.23 -2.18
C THR A 104 1.33 -5.74 -2.04
N THR A 105 1.94 -6.31 -1.01
CA THR A 105 1.77 -7.73 -0.66
C THR A 105 0.31 -8.07 -0.36
N ALA A 106 -0.45 -7.13 0.20
CA ALA A 106 -1.87 -7.29 0.49
C ALA A 106 -2.69 -7.61 -0.77
N LEU A 107 -2.40 -6.97 -1.91
CA LEU A 107 -3.03 -7.32 -3.20
C LEU A 107 -2.78 -8.78 -3.58
N GLY A 108 -1.52 -9.24 -3.46
CA GLY A 108 -1.18 -10.63 -3.73
C GLY A 108 -1.75 -11.62 -2.71
N THR A 109 -2.13 -11.16 -1.51
CA THR A 109 -2.77 -12.00 -0.48
C THR A 109 -4.25 -12.24 -0.80
N ILE A 110 -4.96 -11.23 -1.29
CA ILE A 110 -6.39 -11.36 -1.63
C ILE A 110 -6.63 -11.98 -3.01
N ALA A 111 -5.66 -11.89 -3.93
CA ALA A 111 -5.74 -12.50 -5.26
C ALA A 111 -4.35 -12.98 -5.71
N PRO A 112 -4.23 -14.19 -6.27
CA PRO A 112 -2.94 -14.75 -6.69
C PRO A 112 -2.16 -13.88 -7.69
N ASP A 113 -2.87 -13.17 -8.57
CA ASP A 113 -2.36 -12.22 -9.57
C ASP A 113 -2.60 -10.74 -9.19
N GLY A 114 -2.97 -10.48 -7.93
CA GLY A 114 -3.32 -9.13 -7.46
C GLY A 114 -2.19 -8.11 -7.62
N ARG A 115 -0.93 -8.52 -7.56
CA ARG A 115 0.20 -7.63 -7.82
C ARG A 115 0.29 -7.24 -9.30
N GLU A 116 0.09 -8.19 -10.20
CA GLU A 116 0.05 -7.97 -11.64
C GLU A 116 -1.09 -7.02 -12.01
N GLN A 117 -2.28 -7.27 -11.48
CA GLN A 117 -3.42 -6.38 -11.65
C GLN A 117 -3.12 -4.98 -11.09
N GLY A 118 -2.45 -4.86 -9.94
CA GLY A 118 -2.00 -3.60 -9.38
C GLY A 118 -1.06 -2.82 -10.31
N ILE A 119 -0.09 -3.51 -10.94
CA ILE A 119 0.79 -2.89 -11.95
C ILE A 119 -0.02 -2.40 -13.16
N LEU A 120 -0.92 -3.22 -13.67
CA LEU A 120 -1.79 -2.85 -14.80
C LEU A 120 -2.73 -1.69 -14.46
N ALA A 121 -3.14 -1.57 -13.20
CA ALA A 121 -3.96 -0.47 -12.69
C ALA A 121 -3.18 0.84 -12.43
N GLY A 122 -1.83 0.84 -12.54
CA GLY A 122 -1.03 2.06 -12.39
C GLY A 122 0.08 2.01 -11.35
N ALA A 123 0.23 0.92 -10.59
CA ALA A 123 1.39 0.75 -9.72
C ALA A 123 2.68 0.60 -10.56
N ASN A 124 3.81 1.00 -10.00
CA ASN A 124 5.12 0.94 -10.67
C ASN A 124 6.26 0.48 -9.74
N VAL A 125 5.92 0.02 -8.55
CA VAL A 125 6.89 -0.53 -7.59
C VAL A 125 6.43 -1.92 -7.17
N VAL A 126 7.36 -2.87 -7.11
CA VAL A 126 7.14 -4.20 -6.53
C VAL A 126 8.19 -4.45 -5.46
N MET A 127 7.77 -5.03 -4.35
CA MET A 127 8.65 -5.30 -3.20
C MET A 127 8.76 -6.82 -3.00
N PRO A 128 9.92 -7.44 -3.34
CA PRO A 128 10.17 -8.82 -3.00
C PRO A 128 10.35 -8.97 -1.48
N ASN A 129 9.99 -10.13 -0.95
CA ASN A 129 10.26 -10.42 0.46
C ASN A 129 11.70 -10.93 0.61
N LEU A 130 12.58 -10.09 1.14
CA LEU A 130 13.99 -10.41 1.37
C LEU A 130 14.27 -10.88 2.81
N SER A 131 13.26 -10.99 3.66
CA SER A 131 13.42 -11.51 5.02
C SER A 131 13.88 -12.97 4.98
N PRO A 132 14.79 -13.43 5.87
CA PRO A 132 15.14 -14.84 6.00
C PRO A 132 13.90 -15.71 6.24
N ALA A 133 13.80 -16.86 5.59
CA ALA A 133 12.64 -17.74 5.67
C ALA A 133 12.26 -18.08 7.13
N SER A 134 13.25 -18.31 7.99
CA SER A 134 13.10 -18.69 9.39
C SER A 134 12.42 -17.64 10.29
N VAL A 135 12.32 -16.38 9.84
CA VAL A 135 11.71 -15.28 10.64
C VAL A 135 10.46 -14.69 10.00
N ARG A 136 10.08 -15.12 8.79
CA ARG A 136 8.94 -14.57 8.06
C ARG A 136 7.63 -14.73 8.81
N GLU A 137 7.43 -15.88 9.47
CA GLU A 137 6.22 -16.17 10.25
C GLU A 137 6.04 -15.25 11.46
N LYS A 138 7.11 -14.63 11.93
CA LYS A 138 7.06 -13.66 13.04
C LYS A 138 6.56 -12.27 12.59
N TYR A 139 6.37 -12.07 11.29
CA TYR A 139 5.97 -10.78 10.66
C TYR A 139 4.59 -10.87 10.02
N LEU A 140 3.64 -11.43 10.75
CA LEU A 140 2.24 -11.50 10.33
C LEU A 140 1.52 -10.22 10.77
N LEU A 141 1.44 -9.23 9.90
CA LEU A 141 0.72 -7.97 10.14
C LEU A 141 -0.78 -8.11 9.90
N TYR A 142 -1.21 -9.17 9.23
CA TYR A 142 -2.59 -9.54 8.93
C TYR A 142 -2.64 -11.03 8.61
N ASP A 143 -3.85 -11.61 8.70
CA ASP A 143 -4.04 -13.05 8.47
C ASP A 143 -3.76 -13.46 7.02
N ASN A 144 -3.27 -14.66 6.84
CA ASN A 144 -2.95 -15.27 5.54
C ASN A 144 -1.94 -14.46 4.69
N LYS A 145 -1.12 -13.61 5.30
CA LYS A 145 -0.08 -12.87 4.58
C LYS A 145 0.76 -13.85 3.74
N LEU A 146 0.91 -13.54 2.45
CA LEU A 146 1.75 -14.32 1.54
C LEU A 146 3.19 -14.43 2.10
N CYS A 147 3.46 -15.58 2.70
CA CYS A 147 4.80 -16.02 3.10
C CYS A 147 5.21 -17.11 2.10
N THR A 148 5.82 -16.73 0.98
CA THR A 148 6.42 -17.74 0.09
C THR A 148 7.61 -18.37 0.81
N GLY A 149 7.63 -19.69 0.92
CA GLY A 149 8.72 -20.44 1.58
C GLY A 149 10.04 -20.43 0.79
N SER A 150 10.07 -19.81 -0.40
CA SER A 150 11.25 -19.70 -1.25
C SER A 150 12.28 -18.71 -0.70
N GLU A 151 13.55 -18.98 -0.92
CA GLU A 151 14.65 -18.08 -0.61
C GLU A 151 14.49 -16.72 -1.34
N ALA A 152 15.18 -15.69 -0.85
CA ALA A 152 15.04 -14.33 -1.38
C ALA A 152 15.38 -14.23 -2.88
N ALA A 153 16.37 -14.99 -3.34
CA ALA A 153 16.78 -15.02 -4.75
C ALA A 153 15.71 -15.65 -5.66
N GLU A 154 15.09 -16.76 -5.25
CA GLU A 154 14.00 -17.42 -5.98
C GLU A 154 12.76 -16.52 -6.03
N SER A 155 12.44 -15.85 -4.93
CA SER A 155 11.34 -14.89 -4.86
C SER A 155 11.52 -13.71 -5.83
N LEU A 156 12.76 -13.24 -6.02
CA LEU A 156 13.07 -12.17 -6.97
C LEU A 156 12.93 -12.65 -8.43
N GLU A 157 13.38 -13.85 -8.73
CA GLU A 157 13.28 -14.40 -10.08
C GLU A 157 11.82 -14.71 -10.47
N ASP A 158 11.04 -15.29 -9.56
CA ASP A 158 9.60 -15.46 -9.76
C ASP A 158 8.91 -14.12 -10.05
N LEU A 159 9.22 -13.09 -9.25
CA LEU A 159 8.68 -11.75 -9.46
C LEU A 159 9.05 -11.18 -10.85
N ARG A 160 10.29 -11.36 -11.31
CA ARG A 160 10.71 -10.94 -12.64
C ARG A 160 9.92 -11.63 -13.75
N GLN A 161 9.72 -12.94 -13.61
CA GLN A 161 8.95 -13.73 -14.58
C GLN A 161 7.48 -13.33 -14.59
N ARG A 162 6.89 -13.08 -13.42
CA ARG A 162 5.51 -12.59 -13.28
C ARG A 162 5.34 -11.24 -13.97
N MET A 163 6.23 -10.28 -13.74
CA MET A 163 6.20 -8.98 -14.43
C MET A 163 6.37 -9.11 -15.94
N LYS A 164 7.27 -9.99 -16.40
CA LYS A 164 7.48 -10.26 -17.83
C LYS A 164 6.21 -10.79 -18.51
N ARG A 165 5.42 -11.64 -17.83
CA ARG A 165 4.17 -12.17 -18.40
C ARG A 165 3.14 -11.09 -18.72
N ILE A 166 3.13 -9.99 -17.98
CA ILE A 166 2.23 -8.85 -18.20
C ILE A 166 2.90 -7.73 -19.03
N GLY A 167 4.06 -8.00 -19.67
CA GLY A 167 4.75 -7.03 -20.54
C GLY A 167 5.62 -6.01 -19.82
N TYR A 168 5.89 -6.20 -18.52
CA TYR A 168 6.73 -5.30 -17.73
C TYR A 168 8.10 -5.91 -17.42
N ARG A 169 9.06 -5.05 -17.08
CA ARG A 169 10.40 -5.43 -16.66
C ARG A 169 10.73 -4.77 -15.32
N VAL A 170 11.25 -5.57 -14.37
CA VAL A 170 11.79 -5.05 -13.12
C VAL A 170 13.09 -4.30 -13.42
N ALA A 171 13.08 -3.00 -13.17
CA ALA A 171 14.28 -2.16 -13.33
C ALA A 171 15.26 -2.41 -12.17
N VAL A 172 16.55 -2.42 -12.50
CA VAL A 172 17.63 -2.46 -11.51
C VAL A 172 18.20 -1.04 -11.39
N SER A 173 17.69 -0.28 -10.45
CA SER A 173 18.09 1.12 -10.20
C SER A 173 17.95 1.43 -8.71
N ARG A 174 18.41 2.61 -8.29
CA ARG A 174 18.23 3.08 -6.91
C ARG A 174 16.75 3.30 -6.55
N GLY A 175 15.89 3.49 -7.55
CA GLY A 175 14.43 3.62 -7.34
C GLY A 175 14.02 4.99 -6.82
N ASP A 176 14.76 6.05 -7.17
CA ASP A 176 14.40 7.41 -6.79
C ASP A 176 13.07 7.84 -7.41
N SER A 177 12.37 8.70 -6.68
CA SER A 177 11.16 9.33 -7.19
C SER A 177 11.49 10.30 -8.33
N LEU A 178 10.60 10.36 -9.34
CA LEU A 178 10.68 11.34 -10.43
C LEU A 178 10.19 12.74 -10.01
N ASN A 179 9.77 12.91 -8.78
CA ASN A 179 9.30 14.16 -8.17
C ASN A 179 10.39 14.86 -7.34
N MET A 180 11.66 14.62 -7.63
CA MET A 180 12.75 15.38 -7.02
C MET A 180 12.94 16.72 -7.74
#